data_775c5b0f1ef135e015485d09cd836d58
#
_entry.id   775c5b0f1ef135e015485d09cd836d58
#
_cell.length_a   1.000
_cell.length_b   1.000
_cell.length_c   1.000
_cell.angle_alpha   90.00
_cell.angle_beta   90.00
_cell.angle_gamma   90.00
#
_symmetry.space_group_name_H-M   'P 1'
#
loop_
_entity.id
_entity.type
_entity.pdbx_description
1 polymer ?
#
loop_
_entity_poly.entity_id
_entity_poly.type
_entity_poly.pdbx_seq_one_letter_code
_entity_poly.pdbx_strand_id
1 'polypeptide(L)'
;MCECCRDDALDFAQRYAIPDDDQVYVQDGYFCVQNRQICSTDHLRLPGAHNLENACAAMSAVTELPIAVTDEQYAAGLESFTGLPHRLKFVAEKNGVKYYDDSISTTPGSAIAALKAFTEPKILILGGSDKGADYTELAQEIVRQQMRVVIVNGANASEIAEILRKENVSCQIVQLEMATMPMVVETAANQAKSGDVVILSPAAASFDMFKSYNDRGEQFVAAVEKLVD
;
A
#
# COMPACT_ATOMS: atom_id res chain seq x y z
N MET A 1 0.79 11.71 -19.70
CA MET A 1 0.07 10.45 -19.42
C MET A 1 1.12 9.34 -19.40
N CYS A 2 1.25 8.60 -18.31
CA CYS A 2 2.12 7.42 -18.31
C CYS A 2 1.41 6.32 -19.09
N GLU A 3 2.03 5.79 -20.15
CA GLU A 3 1.49 4.67 -20.94
C GLU A 3 1.15 3.44 -20.07
N CYS A 4 1.91 3.24 -18.98
CA CYS A 4 1.68 2.12 -18.04
C CYS A 4 0.30 2.14 -17.36
N CYS A 5 -0.25 3.31 -17.00
CA CYS A 5 -1.59 3.38 -16.37
C CYS A 5 -2.73 3.07 -17.35
N ARG A 6 -2.46 3.17 -18.64
CA ARG A 6 -3.45 2.88 -19.69
C ARG A 6 -3.54 1.38 -19.97
N ASP A 7 -2.40 0.70 -19.95
CA ASP A 7 -2.33 -0.73 -20.27
C ASP A 7 -2.89 -1.59 -19.13
N ASP A 8 -2.65 -1.20 -17.86
CA ASP A 8 -3.15 -1.94 -16.68
C ASP A 8 -4.68 -1.80 -16.52
N ALA A 9 -5.25 -0.61 -16.81
CA ALA A 9 -6.69 -0.41 -16.80
C ALA A 9 -7.39 -1.21 -17.91
N LEU A 10 -6.78 -1.29 -19.10
CA LEU A 10 -7.26 -2.10 -20.23
C LEU A 10 -7.21 -3.61 -19.91
N ASP A 11 -6.15 -4.10 -19.26
CA ASP A 11 -6.03 -5.51 -18.87
C ASP A 11 -7.10 -5.89 -17.82
N PHE A 12 -7.41 -5.01 -16.88
CA PHE A 12 -8.47 -5.22 -15.90
C PHE A 12 -9.85 -5.32 -16.58
N ALA A 13 -10.15 -4.42 -17.47
CA ALA A 13 -11.43 -4.36 -18.15
C ALA A 13 -11.65 -5.56 -19.09
N GLN A 14 -10.60 -6.06 -19.76
CA GLN A 14 -10.66 -7.29 -20.56
C GLN A 14 -10.96 -8.51 -19.69
N ARG A 15 -10.44 -8.57 -18.44
CA ARG A 15 -10.72 -9.66 -17.49
C ARG A 15 -12.17 -9.73 -17.05
N TYR A 16 -12.86 -8.60 -17.00
CA TYR A 16 -14.25 -8.52 -16.51
C TYR A 16 -15.27 -8.31 -17.62
N ALA A 17 -14.85 -8.40 -18.91
CA ALA A 17 -15.71 -8.29 -20.10
C ALA A 17 -16.59 -7.01 -20.10
N ILE A 18 -16.11 -5.90 -19.52
CA ILE A 18 -16.77 -4.60 -19.59
C ILE A 18 -16.52 -4.04 -21.01
N PRO A 19 -17.55 -3.61 -21.76
CA PRO A 19 -17.39 -3.02 -23.07
C PRO A 19 -16.43 -1.84 -23.07
N ASP A 20 -15.55 -1.73 -24.06
CA ASP A 20 -14.51 -0.68 -24.11
C ASP A 20 -15.09 0.74 -23.99
N ASP A 21 -16.27 0.97 -24.57
CA ASP A 21 -16.93 2.27 -24.56
C ASP A 21 -17.48 2.68 -23.17
N ASP A 22 -17.75 1.71 -22.29
CA ASP A 22 -18.35 1.94 -20.97
C ASP A 22 -17.33 1.90 -19.81
N GLN A 23 -16.05 1.67 -20.16
CA GLN A 23 -14.97 1.66 -19.17
C GLN A 23 -14.62 3.07 -18.71
N VAL A 24 -14.52 3.23 -17.39
CA VAL A 24 -13.97 4.44 -16.80
C VAL A 24 -12.45 4.38 -16.84
N TYR A 25 -11.82 5.46 -17.24
CA TYR A 25 -10.36 5.62 -17.31
C TYR A 25 -9.93 6.98 -16.75
N VAL A 26 -8.65 7.14 -16.45
CA VAL A 26 -8.09 8.42 -16.00
C VAL A 26 -7.41 9.14 -17.16
N GLN A 27 -7.81 10.40 -17.39
CA GLN A 27 -7.18 11.29 -18.34
C GLN A 27 -7.07 12.70 -17.77
N ASP A 28 -5.89 13.30 -17.85
CA ASP A 28 -5.60 14.70 -17.45
C ASP A 28 -6.10 15.04 -16.03
N GLY A 29 -6.00 14.08 -15.10
CA GLY A 29 -6.44 14.25 -13.70
C GLY A 29 -7.94 14.09 -13.46
N TYR A 30 -8.67 13.51 -14.42
CA TYR A 30 -10.11 13.26 -14.32
C TYR A 30 -10.43 11.78 -14.56
N PHE A 31 -11.43 11.28 -13.89
CA PHE A 31 -12.13 10.06 -14.27
C PHE A 31 -13.04 10.37 -15.46
N CYS A 32 -12.93 9.58 -16.52
CA CYS A 32 -13.60 9.78 -17.78
C CYS A 32 -14.31 8.50 -18.26
N VAL A 33 -15.44 8.63 -18.98
CA VAL A 33 -16.11 7.57 -19.71
C VAL A 33 -16.59 8.12 -21.05
N GLN A 34 -16.44 7.38 -22.15
CA GLN A 34 -16.87 7.81 -23.51
C GLN A 34 -16.36 9.23 -23.88
N ASN A 35 -15.12 9.57 -23.54
CA ASN A 35 -14.52 10.91 -23.69
C ASN A 35 -15.22 12.05 -22.90
N ARG A 36 -16.11 11.73 -21.96
CA ARG A 36 -16.74 12.66 -21.04
C ARG A 36 -16.05 12.60 -19.68
N GLN A 37 -15.68 13.74 -19.13
CA GLN A 37 -15.21 13.86 -17.76
C GLN A 37 -16.36 13.64 -16.77
N ILE A 38 -16.14 12.81 -15.75
CA ILE A 38 -17.08 12.58 -14.65
C ILE A 38 -16.70 13.47 -13.48
N CYS A 39 -15.50 13.28 -12.88
CA CYS A 39 -15.02 14.08 -11.76
C CYS A 39 -13.49 14.06 -11.67
N SER A 40 -12.90 14.99 -10.90
CA SER A 40 -11.45 15.04 -10.66
C SER A 40 -10.98 13.81 -9.85
N THR A 41 -9.78 13.34 -10.16
CA THR A 41 -9.10 12.30 -9.36
C THR A 41 -8.79 12.75 -7.93
N ASP A 42 -8.79 14.07 -7.64
CA ASP A 42 -8.58 14.62 -6.30
C ASP A 42 -9.68 14.24 -5.31
N HIS A 43 -10.87 13.82 -5.79
CA HIS A 43 -11.93 13.27 -4.92
C HIS A 43 -11.54 11.91 -4.32
N LEU A 44 -10.59 11.18 -4.93
CA LEU A 44 -10.07 9.93 -4.38
C LEU A 44 -8.97 10.23 -3.35
N ARG A 45 -9.27 10.02 -2.07
CA ARG A 45 -8.34 10.31 -0.96
C ARG A 45 -7.33 9.20 -0.68
N LEU A 46 -7.33 8.14 -1.47
CA LEU A 46 -6.44 6.99 -1.29
C LEU A 46 -5.13 7.19 -2.06
N PRO A 47 -3.96 6.99 -1.44
CA PRO A 47 -2.68 7.09 -2.12
C PRO A 47 -2.42 5.90 -3.05
N GLY A 48 -1.66 6.16 -4.14
CA GLY A 48 -1.16 5.14 -5.04
C GLY A 48 -1.98 4.95 -6.32
N ALA A 49 -1.28 4.73 -7.42
CA ALA A 49 -1.87 4.55 -8.76
C ALA A 49 -2.86 3.39 -8.82
N HIS A 50 -2.58 2.29 -8.12
CA HIS A 50 -3.48 1.13 -8.04
C HIS A 50 -4.87 1.47 -7.46
N ASN A 51 -5.00 2.52 -6.65
CA ASN A 51 -6.31 2.96 -6.17
C ASN A 51 -7.10 3.75 -7.22
N LEU A 52 -6.42 4.43 -8.15
CA LEU A 52 -7.08 4.99 -9.34
C LEU A 52 -7.66 3.87 -10.21
N GLU A 53 -6.92 2.78 -10.43
CA GLU A 53 -7.39 1.60 -11.17
C GLU A 53 -8.59 0.95 -10.47
N ASN A 54 -8.52 0.76 -9.15
CA ASN A 54 -9.64 0.25 -8.36
C ASN A 54 -10.88 1.15 -8.46
N ALA A 55 -10.70 2.48 -8.44
CA ALA A 55 -11.78 3.44 -8.61
C ALA A 55 -12.39 3.37 -10.01
N CYS A 56 -11.55 3.30 -11.08
CA CYS A 56 -12.02 3.10 -12.44
C CYS A 56 -12.85 1.82 -12.57
N ALA A 57 -12.38 0.71 -12.00
CA ALA A 57 -13.10 -0.55 -12.00
C ALA A 57 -14.46 -0.48 -11.28
N ALA A 58 -14.47 0.13 -10.09
CA ALA A 58 -15.70 0.31 -9.32
C ALA A 58 -16.70 1.22 -10.04
N MET A 59 -16.22 2.33 -10.61
CA MET A 59 -17.08 3.26 -11.38
C MET A 59 -17.61 2.59 -12.64
N SER A 60 -16.78 1.84 -13.40
CA SER A 60 -17.22 1.07 -14.56
C SER A 60 -18.29 0.04 -14.19
N ALA A 61 -18.14 -0.65 -13.05
CA ALA A 61 -19.19 -1.57 -12.59
C ALA A 61 -20.51 -0.85 -12.28
N VAL A 62 -20.46 0.38 -11.81
CA VAL A 62 -21.66 1.21 -11.54
C VAL A 62 -22.32 1.67 -12.83
N THR A 63 -21.57 1.97 -13.91
CA THR A 63 -22.16 2.34 -15.23
C THR A 63 -23.00 1.21 -15.82
N GLU A 64 -22.67 -0.06 -15.52
CA GLU A 64 -23.42 -1.23 -15.98
C GLU A 64 -24.72 -1.49 -15.20
N LEU A 65 -24.93 -0.82 -14.08
CA LEU A 65 -26.16 -1.00 -13.30
C LEU A 65 -27.31 -0.22 -13.92
N PRO A 66 -28.56 -0.73 -13.83
CA PRO A 66 -29.76 -0.04 -14.35
C PRO A 66 -30.20 1.09 -13.41
N ILE A 67 -29.28 1.96 -13.01
CA ILE A 67 -29.50 3.12 -12.14
C ILE A 67 -28.84 4.35 -12.76
N ALA A 68 -29.46 5.51 -12.61
CA ALA A 68 -28.83 6.77 -13.01
C ALA A 68 -27.99 7.30 -11.83
N VAL A 69 -26.70 7.50 -12.07
CA VAL A 69 -25.78 8.10 -11.09
C VAL A 69 -25.24 9.40 -11.67
N THR A 70 -25.33 10.49 -10.90
CA THR A 70 -24.80 11.79 -11.31
C THR A 70 -23.30 11.90 -11.06
N ASP A 71 -22.64 12.86 -11.73
CA ASP A 71 -21.21 13.11 -11.55
C ASP A 71 -20.88 13.52 -10.10
N GLU A 72 -21.78 14.27 -9.44
CA GLU A 72 -21.66 14.65 -8.05
C GLU A 72 -21.76 13.43 -7.11
N GLN A 73 -22.56 12.43 -7.46
CA GLN A 73 -22.68 11.20 -6.70
C GLN A 73 -21.43 10.33 -6.83
N TYR A 74 -20.80 10.28 -8.00
CA TYR A 74 -19.51 9.64 -8.16
C TYR A 74 -18.44 10.34 -7.31
N ALA A 75 -18.33 11.67 -7.38
CA ALA A 75 -17.41 12.45 -6.57
C ALA A 75 -17.61 12.21 -5.07
N ALA A 76 -18.85 12.30 -4.60
CA ALA A 76 -19.20 12.08 -3.19
C ALA A 76 -18.90 10.64 -2.73
N GLY A 77 -19.13 9.64 -3.58
CA GLY A 77 -18.77 8.25 -3.33
C GLY A 77 -17.27 8.06 -3.12
N LEU A 78 -16.45 8.63 -4.00
CA LEU A 78 -14.98 8.59 -3.90
C LEU A 78 -14.48 9.31 -2.64
N GLU A 79 -15.01 10.49 -2.32
CA GLU A 79 -14.64 11.26 -1.12
C GLU A 79 -15.01 10.56 0.19
N SER A 80 -16.14 9.86 0.20
CA SER A 80 -16.63 9.15 1.38
C SER A 80 -15.83 7.89 1.70
N PHE A 81 -15.16 7.31 0.70
CA PHE A 81 -14.39 6.08 0.87
C PHE A 81 -12.99 6.39 1.41
N THR A 82 -12.80 6.14 2.69
CA THR A 82 -11.52 6.39 3.38
C THR A 82 -10.57 5.19 3.38
N GLY A 83 -10.83 4.20 2.53
CA GLY A 83 -10.06 2.96 2.43
C GLY A 83 -10.54 1.85 3.37
N LEU A 84 -10.01 0.66 3.15
CA LEU A 84 -10.26 -0.49 4.03
C LEU A 84 -9.35 -0.42 5.26
N PRO A 85 -9.78 -0.94 6.41
CA PRO A 85 -8.91 -1.13 7.55
C PRO A 85 -7.66 -1.94 7.15
N HIS A 86 -6.51 -1.54 7.68
CA HIS A 86 -5.23 -2.22 7.46
C HIS A 86 -4.75 -2.29 6.00
N ARG A 87 -5.31 -1.45 5.11
CA ARG A 87 -4.88 -1.35 3.71
C ARG A 87 -4.36 0.05 3.42
N LEU A 88 -3.05 0.22 3.52
CA LEU A 88 -2.31 1.48 3.34
C LEU A 88 -2.96 2.66 4.10
N LYS A 89 -3.51 2.35 5.29
CA LYS A 89 -4.28 3.29 6.10
C LYS A 89 -3.35 4.23 6.84
N PHE A 90 -3.53 5.54 6.65
CA PHE A 90 -2.85 6.53 7.48
C PHE A 90 -3.27 6.37 8.95
N VAL A 91 -2.28 6.31 9.85
CA VAL A 91 -2.47 6.15 11.28
C VAL A 91 -2.28 7.49 12.00
N ALA A 92 -1.09 8.06 11.90
CA ALA A 92 -0.73 9.32 12.54
C ALA A 92 0.52 9.93 11.91
N GLU A 93 0.75 11.22 12.19
CA GLU A 93 2.03 11.87 11.99
C GLU A 93 2.63 12.17 13.37
N LYS A 94 3.88 11.72 13.60
CA LYS A 94 4.64 11.91 14.83
C LYS A 94 6.01 12.46 14.51
N ASN A 95 6.40 13.58 15.10
CA ASN A 95 7.69 14.25 14.83
C ASN A 95 7.97 14.50 13.33
N GLY A 96 6.91 14.79 12.53
CA GLY A 96 6.99 14.96 11.09
C GLY A 96 7.19 13.66 10.30
N VAL A 97 6.99 12.50 10.92
CA VAL A 97 7.02 11.16 10.31
C VAL A 97 5.59 10.64 10.17
N LYS A 98 5.20 10.21 8.97
CA LYS A 98 3.87 9.65 8.71
C LYS A 98 3.90 8.13 8.83
N TYR A 99 2.93 7.56 9.53
CA TYR A 99 2.80 6.11 9.76
C TYR A 99 1.59 5.57 9.01
N TYR A 100 1.82 4.47 8.28
CA TYR A 100 0.77 3.79 7.49
C TYR A 100 0.69 2.31 7.85
N ASP A 101 -0.53 1.86 8.09
CA ASP A 101 -0.87 0.46 8.35
C ASP A 101 -1.36 -0.21 7.06
N ASP A 102 -0.57 -1.16 6.59
CA ASP A 102 -0.85 -2.01 5.43
C ASP A 102 -0.72 -3.49 5.83
N SER A 103 -1.15 -3.82 7.04
CA SER A 103 -1.02 -5.16 7.62
C SER A 103 -1.71 -6.27 6.80
N ILE A 104 -2.70 -5.92 5.96
CA ILE A 104 -3.36 -6.85 5.03
C ILE A 104 -2.44 -7.33 3.90
N SER A 105 -1.34 -6.63 3.64
CA SER A 105 -0.34 -6.98 2.62
C SER A 105 0.47 -8.21 3.04
N THR A 106 -0.06 -9.38 2.73
CA THR A 106 0.48 -10.70 3.12
C THR A 106 1.30 -11.36 1.99
N THR A 107 1.55 -10.66 0.90
CA THR A 107 2.34 -11.14 -0.25
C THR A 107 3.39 -10.10 -0.67
N PRO A 108 4.53 -10.53 -1.28
CA PRO A 108 5.53 -9.59 -1.81
C PRO A 108 4.97 -8.58 -2.81
N GLY A 109 4.07 -9.00 -3.70
CA GLY A 109 3.46 -8.12 -4.71
C GLY A 109 2.64 -6.98 -4.08
N SER A 110 1.90 -7.24 -2.97
CA SER A 110 1.17 -6.19 -2.26
C SER A 110 2.10 -5.19 -1.58
N ALA A 111 3.23 -5.64 -1.01
CA ALA A 111 4.22 -4.74 -0.42
C ALA A 111 4.93 -3.88 -1.50
N ILE A 112 5.16 -4.42 -2.70
CA ILE A 112 5.65 -3.65 -3.85
C ILE A 112 4.68 -2.51 -4.20
N ALA A 113 3.38 -2.79 -4.24
CA ALA A 113 2.36 -1.76 -4.49
C ALA A 113 2.37 -0.67 -3.40
N ALA A 114 2.52 -1.06 -2.13
CA ALA A 114 2.63 -0.12 -1.02
C ALA A 114 3.87 0.78 -1.15
N LEU A 115 5.03 0.22 -1.53
CA LEU A 115 6.25 1.01 -1.75
C LEU A 115 6.10 2.05 -2.86
N LYS A 116 5.42 1.70 -3.94
CA LYS A 116 5.19 2.58 -5.10
C LYS A 116 4.18 3.70 -4.81
N ALA A 117 3.40 3.60 -3.73
CA ALA A 117 2.43 4.62 -3.35
C ALA A 117 3.06 5.92 -2.80
N PHE A 118 4.33 5.90 -2.45
CA PHE A 118 5.03 7.02 -1.81
C PHE A 118 6.30 7.40 -2.57
N THR A 119 6.57 8.70 -2.65
CA THR A 119 7.81 9.26 -3.19
C THR A 119 8.81 9.64 -2.09
N GLU A 120 8.34 9.80 -0.86
CA GLU A 120 9.13 10.17 0.31
C GLU A 120 10.12 9.05 0.68
N PRO A 121 11.21 9.36 1.41
CA PRO A 121 12.08 8.34 1.98
C PRO A 121 11.30 7.44 2.95
N LYS A 122 11.54 6.13 2.91
CA LYS A 122 10.70 5.12 3.54
C LYS A 122 11.44 4.28 4.56
N ILE A 123 10.71 3.89 5.60
CA ILE A 123 11.05 2.79 6.49
C ILE A 123 9.99 1.72 6.30
N LEU A 124 10.40 0.53 5.89
CA LEU A 124 9.52 -0.60 5.63
C LEU A 124 9.65 -1.65 6.73
N ILE A 125 8.51 -2.10 7.25
CA ILE A 125 8.43 -3.19 8.22
C ILE A 125 7.92 -4.42 7.47
N LEU A 126 8.76 -5.47 7.40
CA LEU A 126 8.53 -6.74 6.71
C LEU A 126 8.53 -7.92 7.68
N GLY A 127 7.94 -9.02 7.22
CA GLY A 127 8.07 -10.33 7.84
C GLY A 127 6.83 -10.78 8.62
N GLY A 128 6.88 -12.05 8.98
CA GLY A 128 5.78 -12.79 9.58
C GLY A 128 5.97 -14.29 9.39
N SER A 129 4.85 -15.02 9.22
CA SER A 129 4.88 -16.47 8.99
C SER A 129 5.55 -16.83 7.68
N ASP A 130 6.43 -17.81 7.73
CA ASP A 130 7.00 -18.39 6.52
C ASP A 130 5.94 -19.23 5.76
N LYS A 131 5.81 -18.96 4.45
CA LYS A 131 4.96 -19.70 3.52
C LYS A 131 5.68 -20.02 2.21
N GLY A 132 7.01 -19.90 2.18
CA GLY A 132 7.82 -20.16 0.99
C GLY A 132 7.59 -19.14 -0.13
N ALA A 133 7.32 -17.88 0.20
CA ALA A 133 7.17 -16.83 -0.80
C ALA A 133 8.52 -16.40 -1.36
N ASP A 134 8.57 -16.08 -2.64
CA ASP A 134 9.77 -15.49 -3.27
C ASP A 134 9.78 -13.97 -3.04
N TYR A 135 10.79 -13.48 -2.33
CA TYR A 135 10.98 -12.05 -2.02
C TYR A 135 11.93 -11.35 -3.00
N THR A 136 12.41 -12.01 -4.04
CA THR A 136 13.41 -11.46 -4.97
C THR A 136 12.92 -10.19 -5.65
N GLU A 137 11.70 -10.19 -6.21
CA GLU A 137 11.12 -9.00 -6.86
C GLU A 137 10.92 -7.85 -5.88
N LEU A 138 10.50 -8.14 -4.64
CA LEU A 138 10.37 -7.12 -3.60
C LEU A 138 11.73 -6.51 -3.23
N ALA A 139 12.77 -7.33 -3.10
CA ALA A 139 14.12 -6.84 -2.84
C ALA A 139 14.64 -5.93 -3.96
N GLN A 140 14.39 -6.30 -5.22
CA GLN A 140 14.72 -5.48 -6.39
C GLN A 140 13.95 -4.16 -6.41
N GLU A 141 12.68 -4.17 -6.01
CA GLU A 141 11.91 -2.93 -5.90
C GLU A 141 12.44 -2.04 -4.76
N ILE A 142 12.81 -2.61 -3.62
CA ILE A 142 13.45 -1.88 -2.50
C ILE A 142 14.73 -1.17 -2.97
N VAL A 143 15.56 -1.81 -3.84
CA VAL A 143 16.76 -1.17 -4.42
C VAL A 143 16.41 0.05 -5.26
N ARG A 144 15.27 0.07 -5.96
CA ARG A 144 14.81 1.17 -6.81
C ARG A 144 14.23 2.35 -6.03
N GLN A 145 13.82 2.10 -4.78
CA GLN A 145 13.13 3.08 -3.95
C GLN A 145 14.08 3.91 -3.07
N GLN A 146 13.61 5.06 -2.58
CA GLN A 146 14.34 5.85 -1.59
C GLN A 146 14.11 5.26 -0.19
N MET A 147 14.83 4.16 0.10
CA MET A 147 14.73 3.47 1.38
C MET A 147 15.72 4.02 2.39
N ARG A 148 15.24 4.31 3.60
CA ARG A 148 16.12 4.62 4.74
C ARG A 148 16.50 3.35 5.49
N VAL A 149 15.51 2.55 5.86
CA VAL A 149 15.69 1.31 6.64
C VAL A 149 14.66 0.28 6.20
N VAL A 150 15.04 -0.98 6.19
CA VAL A 150 14.12 -2.11 6.19
C VAL A 150 14.24 -2.83 7.53
N ILE A 151 13.14 -2.96 8.24
CA ILE A 151 13.03 -3.71 9.49
C ILE A 151 12.37 -5.05 9.15
N VAL A 152 13.04 -6.15 9.47
CA VAL A 152 12.51 -7.50 9.29
C VAL A 152 12.23 -8.14 10.64
N ASN A 153 11.02 -8.69 10.83
CA ASN A 153 10.58 -9.30 12.09
C ASN A 153 9.68 -10.52 11.81
N GLY A 154 9.66 -11.49 12.73
CA GLY A 154 8.85 -12.70 12.60
C GLY A 154 9.65 -13.92 12.15
N ALA A 155 8.95 -15.03 11.91
CA ALA A 155 9.56 -16.33 11.65
C ALA A 155 10.44 -16.38 10.39
N ASN A 156 10.11 -15.60 9.34
CA ASN A 156 10.86 -15.54 8.09
C ASN A 156 11.86 -14.36 8.01
N ALA A 157 12.12 -13.67 9.13
CA ALA A 157 12.98 -12.48 9.16
C ALA A 157 14.40 -12.75 8.62
N SER A 158 15.00 -13.87 9.00
CA SER A 158 16.35 -14.26 8.56
C SER A 158 16.40 -14.50 7.06
N GLU A 159 15.44 -15.21 6.50
CA GLU A 159 15.33 -15.50 5.06
C GLU A 159 15.18 -14.20 4.26
N ILE A 160 14.26 -13.32 4.66
CA ILE A 160 14.07 -12.03 3.98
C ILE A 160 15.37 -11.21 4.04
N ALA A 161 16.03 -11.14 5.21
CA ALA A 161 17.28 -10.39 5.35
C ALA A 161 18.40 -10.93 4.45
N GLU A 162 18.49 -12.24 4.27
CA GLU A 162 19.46 -12.88 3.36
C GLU A 162 19.17 -12.51 1.91
N ILE A 163 17.92 -12.57 1.47
CA ILE A 163 17.52 -12.18 0.10
C ILE A 163 17.82 -10.70 -0.14
N LEU A 164 17.48 -9.81 0.81
CA LEU A 164 17.77 -8.38 0.68
C LEU A 164 19.30 -8.11 0.53
N ARG A 165 20.14 -8.82 1.29
CA ARG A 165 21.61 -8.70 1.16
C ARG A 165 22.12 -9.22 -0.17
N LYS A 166 21.58 -10.35 -0.65
CA LYS A 166 21.92 -10.96 -1.95
C LYS A 166 21.58 -10.03 -3.12
N GLU A 167 20.44 -9.35 -3.06
CA GLU A 167 20.02 -8.37 -4.07
C GLU A 167 20.69 -7.00 -3.89
N ASN A 168 21.71 -6.88 -3.02
CA ASN A 168 22.51 -5.66 -2.80
C ASN A 168 21.67 -4.45 -2.35
N VAL A 169 20.66 -4.66 -1.52
CA VAL A 169 19.93 -3.56 -0.87
C VAL A 169 20.91 -2.70 -0.07
N SER A 170 21.03 -1.43 -0.43
CA SER A 170 22.05 -0.52 0.12
C SER A 170 21.64 0.17 1.41
N CYS A 171 20.34 0.19 1.74
CA CYS A 171 19.86 0.77 3.01
C CYS A 171 20.17 -0.16 4.19
N GLN A 172 20.07 0.40 5.39
CA GLN A 172 20.22 -0.38 6.61
C GLN A 172 19.11 -1.45 6.71
N ILE A 173 19.50 -2.69 7.02
CA ILE A 173 18.59 -3.79 7.34
C ILE A 173 18.68 -4.04 8.85
N VAL A 174 17.59 -3.83 9.57
CA VAL A 174 17.46 -4.14 11.01
C VAL A 174 16.69 -5.44 11.13
N GLN A 175 17.37 -6.48 11.57
CA GLN A 175 16.76 -7.78 11.81
C GLN A 175 16.37 -7.91 13.29
N LEU A 176 15.09 -8.14 13.53
CA LEU A 176 14.52 -8.41 14.85
C LEU A 176 14.07 -9.88 14.89
N GLU A 177 14.19 -10.48 16.07
CA GLU A 177 13.80 -11.88 16.28
C GLU A 177 12.53 -11.92 17.14
N MET A 178 11.36 -12.07 16.52
CA MET A 178 10.07 -12.17 17.20
C MET A 178 9.80 -11.02 18.19
N ALA A 179 10.22 -9.81 17.82
CA ALA A 179 10.04 -8.63 18.65
C ALA A 179 8.55 -8.23 18.70
N THR A 180 8.10 -7.72 19.84
CA THR A 180 6.74 -7.21 19.99
C THR A 180 6.49 -6.00 19.10
N MET A 181 5.25 -5.76 18.69
CA MET A 181 4.93 -4.62 17.82
C MET A 181 5.35 -3.25 18.40
N PRO A 182 5.22 -2.97 19.73
CA PRO A 182 5.78 -1.75 20.29
C PRO A 182 7.29 -1.60 20.07
N MET A 183 8.08 -2.68 20.20
CA MET A 183 9.52 -2.64 19.94
C MET A 183 9.83 -2.39 18.46
N VAL A 184 9.07 -2.97 17.55
CA VAL A 184 9.19 -2.76 16.09
C VAL A 184 8.93 -1.29 15.75
N VAL A 185 7.85 -0.72 16.28
CA VAL A 185 7.45 0.68 16.05
C VAL A 185 8.46 1.65 16.66
N GLU A 186 8.94 1.38 17.90
CA GLU A 186 9.99 2.18 18.52
C GLU A 186 11.29 2.13 17.71
N THR A 187 11.67 0.95 17.21
CA THR A 187 12.83 0.81 16.32
C THR A 187 12.67 1.65 15.06
N ALA A 188 11.49 1.63 14.43
CA ALA A 188 11.20 2.44 13.25
C ALA A 188 11.28 3.95 13.58
N ALA A 189 10.66 4.38 14.67
CA ALA A 189 10.68 5.78 15.13
C ALA A 189 12.09 6.30 15.36
N ASN A 190 12.96 5.49 16.00
CA ASN A 190 14.36 5.86 16.29
C ASN A 190 15.22 5.98 15.01
N GLN A 191 14.84 5.34 13.91
CA GLN A 191 15.54 5.41 12.62
C GLN A 191 14.96 6.49 11.70
N ALA A 192 13.75 6.96 11.97
CA ALA A 192 13.04 7.90 11.12
C ALA A 192 13.56 9.34 11.29
N LYS A 193 13.37 10.13 10.23
CA LYS A 193 13.60 11.58 10.23
C LYS A 193 12.33 12.27 9.74
N SER A 194 12.15 13.52 10.15
CA SER A 194 11.04 14.34 9.63
C SER A 194 11.00 14.31 8.10
N GLY A 195 9.81 14.08 7.55
CA GLY A 195 9.55 13.87 6.12
C GLY A 195 9.59 12.41 5.68
N ASP A 196 9.96 11.46 6.55
CA ASP A 196 9.91 10.03 6.22
C ASP A 196 8.50 9.46 6.34
N VAL A 197 8.30 8.31 5.69
CA VAL A 197 7.11 7.48 5.80
C VAL A 197 7.48 6.12 6.39
N VAL A 198 6.82 5.70 7.47
CA VAL A 198 6.91 4.36 8.05
C VAL A 198 5.72 3.54 7.58
N ILE A 199 5.98 2.37 6.99
CA ILE A 199 4.96 1.51 6.40
C ILE A 199 5.06 0.12 7.04
N LEU A 200 4.00 -0.32 7.71
CA LEU A 200 3.81 -1.72 8.04
C LEU A 200 3.20 -2.41 6.82
N SER A 201 4.03 -3.00 5.95
CA SER A 201 3.57 -3.80 4.79
C SER A 201 4.33 -5.12 4.75
N PRO A 202 3.88 -6.11 5.56
CA PRO A 202 4.70 -7.24 5.99
C PRO A 202 5.13 -8.21 4.90
N ALA A 203 4.45 -8.25 3.76
CA ALA A 203 4.65 -9.22 2.67
C ALA A 203 4.53 -10.69 3.13
N ALA A 204 4.01 -10.94 4.32
CA ALA A 204 3.87 -12.24 4.96
C ALA A 204 2.60 -12.32 5.81
N ALA A 205 2.08 -13.53 5.99
CA ALA A 205 0.98 -13.75 6.92
C ALA A 205 1.44 -13.51 8.38
N SER A 206 0.49 -13.35 9.29
CA SER A 206 0.73 -12.89 10.66
C SER A 206 0.69 -13.99 11.74
N PHE A 207 0.43 -15.23 11.33
CA PHE A 207 0.07 -16.32 12.27
C PHE A 207 1.21 -16.85 13.14
N ASP A 208 2.43 -16.38 12.95
CA ASP A 208 3.59 -16.65 13.81
C ASP A 208 3.53 -15.91 15.15
N MET A 209 3.03 -14.67 15.15
CA MET A 209 3.03 -13.80 16.32
C MET A 209 1.67 -13.20 16.66
N PHE A 210 0.71 -13.22 15.73
CA PHE A 210 -0.59 -12.55 15.86
C PHE A 210 -1.73 -13.49 15.48
N LYS A 211 -2.93 -13.24 16.01
CA LYS A 211 -4.13 -14.03 15.70
C LYS A 211 -4.57 -13.85 14.25
N SER A 212 -4.34 -12.68 13.67
CA SER A 212 -4.72 -12.33 12.31
C SER A 212 -3.95 -11.08 11.85
N TYR A 213 -4.06 -10.73 10.57
CA TYR A 213 -3.54 -9.47 10.07
C TYR A 213 -4.24 -8.25 10.71
N ASN A 214 -5.51 -8.38 11.10
CA ASN A 214 -6.22 -7.33 11.84
C ASN A 214 -5.56 -7.09 13.21
N ASP A 215 -5.34 -8.17 13.99
CA ASP A 215 -4.67 -8.08 15.29
C ASP A 215 -3.26 -7.45 15.16
N ARG A 216 -2.49 -7.83 14.11
CA ARG A 216 -1.19 -7.22 13.83
C ARG A 216 -1.32 -5.72 13.54
N GLY A 217 -2.27 -5.32 12.70
CA GLY A 217 -2.53 -3.92 12.36
C GLY A 217 -3.02 -3.11 13.56
N GLU A 218 -3.95 -3.63 14.35
CA GLU A 218 -4.44 -2.99 15.57
C GLU A 218 -3.30 -2.75 16.57
N GLN A 219 -2.40 -3.73 16.75
CA GLN A 219 -1.23 -3.56 17.61
C GLN A 219 -0.25 -2.52 17.07
N PHE A 220 -0.09 -2.42 15.74
CA PHE A 220 0.72 -1.37 15.11
C PHE A 220 0.11 0.01 15.37
N VAL A 221 -1.18 0.20 15.10
CA VAL A 221 -1.90 1.43 15.36
C VAL A 221 -1.74 1.86 16.83
N ALA A 222 -2.03 0.94 17.76
CA ALA A 222 -1.91 1.21 19.20
C ALA A 222 -0.47 1.53 19.64
N ALA A 223 0.55 0.98 18.97
CA ALA A 223 1.94 1.30 19.25
C ALA A 223 2.34 2.68 18.73
N VAL A 224 1.89 3.03 17.50
CA VAL A 224 2.14 4.36 16.91
C VAL A 224 1.47 5.47 17.72
N GLU A 225 0.22 5.26 18.17
CA GLU A 225 -0.49 6.24 19.00
C GLU A 225 0.20 6.55 20.32
N LYS A 226 0.97 5.60 20.86
CA LYS A 226 1.75 5.76 22.10
C LYS A 226 3.08 6.46 21.91
N LEU A 227 3.55 6.67 20.68
CA LEU A 227 4.75 7.45 20.42
C LEU A 227 4.55 8.89 20.93
N VAL A 228 5.54 9.37 21.66
CA VAL A 228 5.59 10.76 22.16
C VAL A 228 6.08 11.66 21.01
N ASP A 229 5.45 12.82 20.87
CA ASP A 229 5.91 13.89 19.96
C ASP A 229 7.16 14.58 20.52
#